data_dba477ab1113df399ac80b51e6eb0f3b
#
_entry.id   dba477ab1113df399ac80b51e6eb0f3b
#
_cell.length_a   1.000
_cell.length_b   1.000
_cell.length_c   1.000
_cell.angle_alpha   90.00
_cell.angle_beta   90.00
_cell.angle_gamma   90.00
#
_symmetry.space_group_name_H-M   'P 1'
#
loop_
_entity.id
_entity.type
_entity.pdbx_description
1 polymer ?
#
loop_
_entity_poly.entity_id
_entity_poly.type
_entity_poly.pdbx_seq_one_letter_code
_entity_poly.pdbx_strand_id
1 'polypeptide(L)'
;MDTFVAHPHNLDFNNGSFYKSLDNYKKANNFKDFKDFESLSHKDKLIYLLPSSIIGSYPFQKNKKLSAQNNMANFMSEIDAFIVNDVSENEFFIFDDVGFVINKGLYKTLNTSLNKLKCKIILVPDYFLNKKTDTNTITEFNNRFLFSFDDGTGASTDLDSLKQYLAMVESRYINFEPNVYSSKPIKELDGYNQNENISIANFVQEINDDLPSIFKFEFSMQNIFNKLNFSKIELYACILLLASSISLPYVLNAQNNKQIKTYETEIFNIFKMIDKNTKRVVTPKVQIDQLIEQIPGSSKIQPSRDESKFDNFSFMISLGEKYIDAIEIDFTSNQATLDLLKLPQIQYAVIKNTVDTFDINIIDEDIITENKEISGQIKIELNNE
;
A
#
# COMPACT_ATOMS: atom_id res chain seq x y z
N MET A 1 6.93 23.66 -6.38
CA MET A 1 7.01 22.41 -7.18
C MET A 1 7.42 22.82 -8.57
N ASP A 2 8.65 22.56 -8.92
CA ASP A 2 9.17 22.93 -10.24
C ASP A 2 9.16 21.70 -11.15
N THR A 3 8.81 21.94 -12.43
CA THR A 3 8.87 20.91 -13.46
C THR A 3 10.06 21.15 -14.35
N PHE A 4 10.83 20.11 -14.58
CA PHE A 4 12.01 20.11 -15.45
C PHE A 4 11.74 19.16 -16.61
N VAL A 5 12.10 19.56 -17.81
CA VAL A 5 12.03 18.71 -19.01
C VAL A 5 13.46 18.51 -19.51
N ALA A 6 13.92 17.28 -19.53
CA ALA A 6 15.24 16.92 -20.01
C ALA A 6 15.18 16.07 -21.27
N HIS A 7 16.05 16.31 -22.21
CA HIS A 7 16.18 15.56 -23.46
C HIS A 7 17.66 15.27 -23.74
N PRO A 8 18.10 14.01 -23.81
CA PRO A 8 19.47 13.66 -24.10
C PRO A 8 19.80 13.90 -25.59
N HIS A 9 21.05 14.29 -25.84
CA HIS A 9 21.55 14.44 -27.21
C HIS A 9 22.11 13.12 -27.76
N ASN A 10 22.59 12.25 -26.88
CA ASN A 10 23.29 11.01 -27.24
C ASN A 10 22.60 9.79 -26.63
N LEU A 11 22.93 8.63 -27.15
CA LEU A 11 22.41 7.33 -26.69
C LEU A 11 23.00 6.87 -25.34
N ASP A 12 24.07 7.49 -24.87
CA ASP A 12 24.66 7.26 -23.55
C ASP A 12 23.89 7.96 -22.42
N PHE A 13 22.94 8.85 -22.77
CA PHE A 13 22.06 9.61 -21.86
C PHE A 13 22.77 10.57 -20.90
N ASN A 14 24.08 10.70 -21.00
CA ASN A 14 24.88 11.48 -20.04
C ASN A 14 24.90 12.97 -20.33
N ASN A 15 24.53 13.41 -21.54
CA ASN A 15 24.47 14.81 -21.87
C ASN A 15 23.19 15.15 -22.66
N GLY A 16 22.78 16.40 -22.55
CA GLY A 16 21.57 16.85 -23.21
C GLY A 16 21.17 18.26 -22.84
N SER A 17 19.99 18.62 -23.25
CA SER A 17 19.35 19.88 -22.90
C SER A 17 18.30 19.68 -21.82
N PHE A 18 18.16 20.64 -20.92
CA PHE A 18 17.05 20.67 -19.99
C PHE A 18 16.45 22.07 -19.89
N TYR A 19 15.15 22.11 -19.56
CA TYR A 19 14.33 23.30 -19.50
C TYR A 19 13.66 23.38 -18.13
N LYS A 20 13.52 24.59 -17.57
CA LYS A 20 12.98 24.84 -16.25
C LYS A 20 11.67 25.61 -16.30
N SER A 21 10.76 25.31 -15.39
CA SER A 21 9.51 26.06 -15.22
C SER A 21 9.75 27.53 -14.85
N LEU A 22 10.77 27.82 -14.05
CA LEU A 22 11.16 29.18 -13.65
C LEU A 22 11.47 30.09 -14.84
N ASP A 23 12.05 29.56 -15.91
CA ASP A 23 12.37 30.29 -17.14
C ASP A 23 11.23 30.21 -18.17
N ASN A 24 10.05 29.76 -17.77
CA ASN A 24 8.92 29.45 -18.64
C ASN A 24 9.35 28.56 -19.84
N TYR A 25 10.29 27.65 -19.60
CA TYR A 25 10.86 26.71 -20.57
C TYR A 25 11.50 27.34 -21.82
N LYS A 26 11.77 28.65 -21.80
CA LYS A 26 12.31 29.38 -22.96
C LYS A 26 13.82 29.17 -23.15
N LYS A 27 14.55 28.88 -22.08
CA LYS A 27 15.99 28.73 -22.08
C LYS A 27 16.42 27.29 -21.99
N ALA A 28 17.08 26.77 -23.01
CA ALA A 28 17.78 25.51 -22.95
C ALA A 28 19.02 25.63 -22.07
N ASN A 29 19.16 24.81 -21.08
CA ASN A 29 20.36 24.62 -20.29
C ASN A 29 20.96 23.27 -20.66
N ASN A 30 22.26 23.11 -20.61
CA ASN A 30 22.91 21.83 -20.90
C ASN A 30 23.17 21.08 -19.60
N PHE A 31 22.95 19.76 -19.59
CA PHE A 31 23.44 18.86 -18.56
C PHE A 31 24.54 17.96 -19.14
N LYS A 32 25.48 17.57 -18.29
CA LYS A 32 26.61 16.71 -18.67
C LYS A 32 26.62 15.37 -17.94
N ASP A 33 25.81 15.25 -16.89
CA ASP A 33 25.68 14.03 -16.10
C ASP A 33 24.32 14.08 -15.36
N PHE A 34 23.78 12.93 -14.98
CA PHE A 34 22.62 12.84 -14.09
C PHE A 34 22.84 13.53 -12.74
N LYS A 35 24.09 13.72 -12.31
CA LYS A 35 24.43 14.49 -11.12
C LYS A 35 23.92 15.93 -11.15
N ASP A 36 23.75 16.50 -12.33
CA ASP A 36 23.19 17.85 -12.48
C ASP A 36 21.72 17.92 -11.98
N PHE A 37 21.03 16.77 -11.87
CA PHE A 37 19.68 16.65 -11.34
C PHE A 37 19.62 16.21 -9.88
N GLU A 38 20.74 15.90 -9.20
CA GLU A 38 20.75 15.50 -7.79
C GLU A 38 20.30 16.62 -6.84
N SER A 39 20.39 17.87 -7.29
CA SER A 39 19.90 19.05 -6.55
C SER A 39 18.36 19.16 -6.52
N LEU A 40 17.65 18.39 -7.38
CA LEU A 40 16.19 18.39 -7.41
C LEU A 40 15.62 17.78 -6.14
N SER A 41 14.60 18.46 -5.60
CA SER A 41 13.92 18.05 -4.38
C SER A 41 12.83 17.00 -4.64
N HIS A 42 12.31 16.38 -3.59
CA HIS A 42 11.16 15.45 -3.69
C HIS A 42 9.88 16.11 -4.21
N LYS A 43 9.80 17.44 -4.11
CA LYS A 43 8.65 18.20 -4.60
C LYS A 43 8.73 18.47 -6.09
N ASP A 44 9.90 18.30 -6.69
CA ASP A 44 10.12 18.61 -8.09
C ASP A 44 9.78 17.42 -8.98
N LYS A 45 9.48 17.71 -10.26
CA LYS A 45 9.11 16.74 -11.28
C LYS A 45 10.12 16.82 -12.43
N LEU A 46 10.73 15.71 -12.77
CA LEU A 46 11.60 15.57 -13.95
C LEU A 46 10.89 14.75 -15.01
N ILE A 47 10.59 15.37 -16.14
CA ILE A 47 10.11 14.70 -17.34
C ILE A 47 11.34 14.46 -18.21
N TYR A 48 11.71 13.19 -18.37
CA TYR A 48 12.84 12.80 -19.19
C TYR A 48 12.33 12.27 -20.54
N LEU A 49 12.59 13.02 -21.59
CA LEU A 49 12.19 12.68 -22.96
C LEU A 49 13.20 11.71 -23.55
N LEU A 50 12.78 10.46 -23.72
CA LEU A 50 13.63 9.43 -24.29
C LEU A 50 13.61 9.53 -25.82
N PRO A 51 14.76 9.56 -26.52
CA PRO A 51 14.81 9.61 -27.97
C PRO A 51 14.07 8.42 -28.59
N SER A 52 13.05 8.68 -29.40
CA SER A 52 12.26 7.62 -30.03
C SER A 52 12.99 6.84 -31.13
N SER A 53 14.25 7.21 -31.40
CA SER A 53 15.14 6.41 -32.27
C SER A 53 15.66 5.14 -31.59
N ILE A 54 15.54 5.03 -30.25
CA ILE A 54 16.01 3.86 -29.48
C ILE A 54 14.89 3.06 -28.82
N ILE A 55 13.66 3.53 -28.98
CA ILE A 55 12.47 2.86 -28.47
C ILE A 55 11.51 2.57 -29.63
N GLY A 56 11.19 1.34 -29.84
CA GLY A 56 10.13 0.95 -30.79
C GLY A 56 8.77 1.20 -30.17
N SER A 57 7.87 1.80 -30.94
CA SER A 57 6.45 1.91 -30.59
C SER A 57 5.60 1.14 -31.58
N TYR A 58 4.64 0.38 -31.09
CA TYR A 58 3.79 -0.51 -31.87
C TYR A 58 2.33 -0.33 -31.44
N PRO A 59 1.37 -0.29 -32.38
CA PRO A 59 -0.04 -0.28 -32.01
C PRO A 59 -0.36 -1.61 -31.33
N PHE A 60 -1.02 -1.57 -30.18
CA PHE A 60 -1.41 -2.78 -29.44
C PHE A 60 -2.71 -2.55 -28.69
N GLN A 61 -3.76 -3.24 -29.07
CA GLN A 61 -5.05 -3.12 -28.42
C GLN A 61 -5.11 -3.97 -27.13
N LYS A 62 -5.08 -3.30 -26.00
CA LYS A 62 -5.14 -3.95 -24.69
C LYS A 62 -6.49 -4.62 -24.46
N ASN A 63 -6.51 -5.91 -24.17
CA ASN A 63 -7.71 -6.63 -23.81
C ASN A 63 -8.04 -6.41 -22.32
N LYS A 64 -9.11 -5.68 -22.03
CA LYS A 64 -9.57 -5.35 -20.67
C LYS A 64 -9.98 -6.57 -19.83
N LYS A 65 -10.25 -7.73 -20.46
CA LYS A 65 -10.61 -8.98 -19.77
C LYS A 65 -9.40 -9.78 -19.31
N LEU A 66 -8.21 -9.45 -19.79
CA LEU A 66 -6.98 -10.13 -19.43
C LEU A 66 -6.21 -9.38 -18.34
N SER A 67 -5.40 -10.12 -17.58
CA SER A 67 -4.46 -9.53 -16.63
C SER A 67 -3.38 -8.72 -17.36
N ALA A 68 -2.71 -7.80 -16.65
CA ALA A 68 -1.59 -7.04 -17.22
C ALA A 68 -0.48 -7.99 -17.74
N GLN A 69 -0.22 -9.09 -17.04
CA GLN A 69 0.79 -10.08 -17.43
C GLN A 69 0.41 -10.80 -18.73
N ASN A 70 -0.86 -11.18 -18.91
CA ASN A 70 -1.33 -11.84 -20.13
C ASN A 70 -1.35 -10.88 -21.33
N ASN A 71 -1.75 -9.61 -21.12
CA ASN A 71 -1.63 -8.59 -22.17
C ASN A 71 -0.16 -8.39 -22.58
N MET A 72 0.77 -8.38 -21.63
CA MET A 72 2.20 -8.28 -21.91
C MET A 72 2.69 -9.48 -22.73
N ALA A 73 2.30 -10.71 -22.37
CA ALA A 73 2.67 -11.91 -23.11
C ALA A 73 2.11 -11.89 -24.55
N ASN A 74 0.87 -11.43 -24.73
CA ASN A 74 0.28 -11.28 -26.07
C ASN A 74 1.05 -10.24 -26.89
N PHE A 75 1.34 -9.07 -26.30
CA PHE A 75 2.12 -8.04 -26.97
C PHE A 75 3.49 -8.56 -27.42
N MET A 76 4.23 -9.23 -26.51
CA MET A 76 5.53 -9.83 -26.84
C MET A 76 5.44 -10.81 -27.99
N SER A 77 4.39 -11.65 -28.04
CA SER A 77 4.16 -12.63 -29.10
C SER A 77 3.80 -11.95 -30.44
N GLU A 78 3.02 -10.87 -30.41
CA GLU A 78 2.62 -10.16 -31.64
C GLU A 78 3.79 -9.43 -32.30
N ILE A 79 4.72 -8.91 -31.51
CA ILE A 79 5.83 -8.12 -32.04
C ILE A 79 7.12 -8.90 -32.25
N ASP A 80 7.20 -10.16 -31.81
CA ASP A 80 8.40 -10.99 -31.94
C ASP A 80 8.98 -11.02 -33.36
N ALA A 81 8.11 -11.04 -34.37
CA ALA A 81 8.50 -11.00 -35.79
C ALA A 81 9.03 -9.63 -36.28
N PHE A 82 8.83 -8.57 -35.52
CA PHE A 82 9.18 -7.19 -35.89
C PHE A 82 10.40 -6.64 -35.15
N ILE A 83 10.81 -7.27 -34.06
CA ILE A 83 12.00 -6.88 -33.30
C ILE A 83 13.25 -7.54 -33.88
N VAL A 84 14.35 -6.80 -33.90
CA VAL A 84 15.61 -7.27 -34.48
C VAL A 84 16.36 -8.23 -33.53
N ASN A 85 16.25 -7.99 -32.22
CA ASN A 85 16.93 -8.77 -31.20
C ASN A 85 15.98 -9.79 -30.56
N ASP A 86 16.54 -10.78 -29.86
CA ASP A 86 15.78 -11.74 -29.07
C ASP A 86 14.85 -11.01 -28.06
N VAL A 87 13.66 -11.57 -27.83
CA VAL A 87 12.70 -11.04 -26.84
C VAL A 87 13.35 -10.88 -25.46
N SER A 88 14.25 -11.78 -25.08
CA SER A 88 14.93 -11.73 -23.77
C SER A 88 15.88 -10.54 -23.60
N GLU A 89 16.34 -9.94 -24.70
CA GLU A 89 17.22 -8.76 -24.72
C GLU A 89 16.47 -7.43 -24.68
N ASN A 90 15.15 -7.47 -24.68
CA ASN A 90 14.30 -6.31 -24.71
C ASN A 90 13.48 -6.16 -23.43
N GLU A 91 13.12 -4.92 -23.11
CA GLU A 91 12.17 -4.55 -22.08
C GLU A 91 10.90 -4.01 -22.73
N PHE A 92 9.74 -4.42 -22.21
CA PHE A 92 8.44 -4.17 -22.81
C PHE A 92 7.54 -3.37 -21.89
N PHE A 93 6.74 -2.48 -22.48
CA PHE A 93 5.77 -1.66 -21.76
C PHE A 93 4.50 -1.55 -22.59
N ILE A 94 3.35 -1.43 -21.94
CA ILE A 94 2.05 -1.22 -22.60
C ILE A 94 1.36 -0.07 -21.88
N PHE A 95 1.00 0.96 -22.64
CA PHE A 95 0.17 2.06 -22.19
C PHE A 95 -0.97 2.28 -23.16
N ASP A 96 -2.19 2.23 -22.65
CA ASP A 96 -3.41 2.31 -23.45
C ASP A 96 -3.35 1.34 -24.65
N ASP A 97 -3.36 1.87 -25.86
CA ASP A 97 -3.34 1.11 -27.13
C ASP A 97 -1.96 1.13 -27.82
N VAL A 98 -0.89 1.43 -27.05
CA VAL A 98 0.49 1.45 -27.58
C VAL A 98 1.41 0.57 -26.73
N GLY A 99 2.15 -0.29 -27.38
CA GLY A 99 3.24 -1.05 -26.79
C GLY A 99 4.60 -0.44 -27.12
N PHE A 100 5.54 -0.50 -26.17
CA PHE A 100 6.90 0.01 -26.30
C PHE A 100 7.91 -1.10 -26.10
N VAL A 101 8.98 -1.04 -26.89
CA VAL A 101 10.11 -1.97 -26.84
C VAL A 101 11.40 -1.19 -26.80
N ILE A 102 12.25 -1.50 -25.85
CA ILE A 102 13.57 -0.89 -25.72
C ILE A 102 14.61 -1.97 -25.37
N ASN A 103 15.84 -1.81 -25.84
CA ASN A 103 16.92 -2.69 -25.44
C ASN A 103 17.10 -2.69 -23.91
N LYS A 104 17.09 -3.87 -23.31
CA LYS A 104 17.14 -4.06 -21.85
C LYS A 104 18.39 -3.49 -21.19
N GLY A 105 19.56 -3.59 -21.87
CA GLY A 105 20.80 -3.05 -21.36
C GLY A 105 20.79 -1.52 -21.29
N LEU A 106 20.33 -0.87 -22.38
CA LEU A 106 20.17 0.59 -22.42
C LEU A 106 19.15 1.07 -21.38
N TYR A 107 17.99 0.41 -21.33
CA TYR A 107 16.96 0.75 -20.36
C TYR A 107 17.45 0.64 -18.92
N LYS A 108 18.10 -0.48 -18.57
CA LYS A 108 18.64 -0.71 -17.22
C LYS A 108 19.62 0.37 -16.79
N THR A 109 20.53 0.77 -17.68
CA THR A 109 21.52 1.82 -17.40
C THR A 109 20.82 3.15 -17.10
N LEU A 110 19.88 3.55 -17.94
CA LEU A 110 19.09 4.76 -17.77
C LEU A 110 18.24 4.70 -16.48
N ASN A 111 17.46 3.64 -16.33
CA ASN A 111 16.54 3.47 -15.20
C ASN A 111 17.28 3.48 -13.86
N THR A 112 18.44 2.82 -13.77
CA THR A 112 19.27 2.82 -12.56
C THR A 112 19.81 4.22 -12.24
N SER A 113 20.18 4.99 -13.26
CA SER A 113 20.64 6.38 -13.06
C SER A 113 19.51 7.29 -12.57
N LEU A 114 18.31 7.14 -13.15
CA LEU A 114 17.13 7.90 -12.76
C LEU A 114 16.65 7.52 -11.35
N ASN A 115 16.78 6.26 -10.94
CA ASN A 115 16.38 5.80 -9.59
C ASN A 115 17.22 6.44 -8.46
N LYS A 116 18.40 6.96 -8.75
CA LYS A 116 19.23 7.68 -7.76
C LYS A 116 18.68 9.08 -7.45
N LEU A 117 17.85 9.64 -8.34
CA LEU A 117 17.30 10.98 -8.18
C LEU A 117 16.15 11.00 -7.17
N LYS A 118 16.06 12.09 -6.41
CA LYS A 118 15.05 12.27 -5.36
C LYS A 118 13.68 12.70 -5.90
N CYS A 119 13.64 13.43 -7.00
CA CYS A 119 12.45 14.02 -7.58
C CYS A 119 11.47 12.96 -8.14
N LYS A 120 10.22 13.38 -8.44
CA LYS A 120 9.26 12.56 -9.20
C LYS A 120 9.77 12.45 -10.64
N ILE A 121 9.86 11.24 -11.17
CA ILE A 121 10.37 10.98 -12.52
C ILE A 121 9.24 10.52 -13.42
N ILE A 122 9.18 11.09 -14.62
CA ILE A 122 8.36 10.61 -15.74
C ILE A 122 9.33 10.37 -16.89
N LEU A 123 9.41 9.14 -17.36
CA LEU A 123 10.22 8.73 -18.50
C LEU A 123 9.28 8.43 -19.65
N VAL A 124 9.35 9.21 -20.72
CA VAL A 124 8.41 9.13 -21.84
C VAL A 124 9.16 9.32 -23.16
N PRO A 125 8.75 8.64 -24.26
CA PRO A 125 9.32 8.87 -25.58
C PRO A 125 9.18 10.34 -26.02
N ASP A 126 10.17 10.89 -26.70
CA ASP A 126 10.24 12.30 -27.08
C ASP A 126 9.12 12.74 -28.05
N TYR A 127 8.59 11.85 -28.88
CA TYR A 127 7.49 12.18 -29.78
C TYR A 127 6.19 12.57 -29.05
N PHE A 128 6.07 12.25 -27.74
CA PHE A 128 4.96 12.72 -26.93
C PHE A 128 4.94 14.24 -26.74
N LEU A 129 6.04 14.91 -27.06
CA LEU A 129 6.11 16.37 -26.99
C LEU A 129 4.98 17.06 -27.80
N ASN A 130 4.53 16.43 -28.86
CA ASN A 130 3.42 16.92 -29.70
C ASN A 130 2.51 15.79 -30.17
N LYS A 131 2.24 14.83 -29.28
CA LYS A 131 1.26 13.79 -29.59
C LYS A 131 -0.14 14.40 -29.58
N LYS A 132 -0.82 14.36 -30.72
CA LYS A 132 -2.23 14.72 -30.84
C LYS A 132 -3.05 13.48 -31.18
N THR A 133 -4.27 13.44 -30.68
CA THR A 133 -5.21 12.36 -31.00
C THR A 133 -5.66 12.48 -32.44
N ASP A 134 -5.71 11.36 -33.15
CA ASP A 134 -6.24 11.22 -34.51
C ASP A 134 -5.57 12.10 -35.59
N THR A 135 -4.34 12.56 -35.35
CA THR A 135 -3.60 13.37 -36.33
C THR A 135 -2.12 13.00 -36.36
N ASN A 136 -1.58 12.91 -37.58
CA ASN A 136 -0.13 12.77 -37.76
C ASN A 136 0.56 14.11 -37.55
N THR A 137 1.66 14.12 -36.81
CA THR A 137 2.49 15.33 -36.59
C THR A 137 3.96 15.05 -36.81
N ILE A 138 4.67 16.08 -37.33
CA ILE A 138 6.14 16.12 -37.38
C ILE A 138 6.58 17.35 -36.63
N THR A 139 7.41 17.21 -35.61
CA THR A 139 7.86 18.32 -34.77
C THR A 139 9.37 18.40 -34.76
N GLU A 140 9.91 19.56 -35.13
CA GLU A 140 11.33 19.87 -34.96
C GLU A 140 11.64 20.15 -33.49
N PHE A 141 12.54 19.37 -32.90
CA PHE A 141 12.99 19.55 -31.52
C PHE A 141 14.46 19.14 -31.34
N ASN A 142 15.29 20.06 -30.85
CA ASN A 142 16.72 19.83 -30.60
C ASN A 142 17.46 19.15 -31.78
N ASN A 143 17.29 19.68 -32.99
CA ASN A 143 17.86 19.17 -34.24
C ASN A 143 17.39 17.73 -34.61
N ARG A 144 16.28 17.29 -34.07
CA ARG A 144 15.64 16.05 -34.44
C ARG A 144 14.22 16.31 -34.91
N PHE A 145 13.67 15.37 -35.68
CA PHE A 145 12.29 15.37 -36.14
C PHE A 145 11.54 14.24 -35.44
N LEU A 146 10.55 14.65 -34.66
CA LEU A 146 9.70 13.76 -33.88
C LEU A 146 8.42 13.50 -34.68
N PHE A 147 8.17 12.26 -35.01
CA PHE A 147 6.96 11.80 -35.68
C PHE A 147 5.99 11.24 -34.67
N SER A 148 4.77 11.73 -34.65
CA SER A 148 3.68 11.13 -33.91
C SER A 148 2.58 10.73 -34.88
N PHE A 149 2.17 9.47 -34.82
CA PHE A 149 1.16 8.91 -35.73
C PHE A 149 -0.21 8.88 -35.06
N ASP A 150 -1.26 8.84 -35.88
CA ASP A 150 -2.65 8.81 -35.46
C ASP A 150 -3.01 7.53 -34.68
N ASP A 151 -2.28 6.43 -34.92
CA ASP A 151 -2.38 5.19 -34.14
C ASP A 151 -1.73 5.28 -32.73
N GLY A 152 -1.22 6.43 -32.36
CA GLY A 152 -0.58 6.69 -31.07
C GLY A 152 0.89 6.29 -30.99
N THR A 153 1.44 5.67 -32.03
CA THR A 153 2.87 5.35 -32.13
C THR A 153 3.69 6.57 -32.56
N GLY A 154 5.01 6.46 -32.52
CA GLY A 154 5.88 7.52 -32.96
C GLY A 154 7.33 7.07 -33.14
N ALA A 155 8.11 7.96 -33.71
CA ALA A 155 9.54 7.74 -33.94
C ALA A 155 10.29 9.08 -33.95
N SER A 156 11.61 9.03 -33.97
CA SER A 156 12.42 10.24 -34.20
C SER A 156 13.59 9.97 -35.13
N THR A 157 13.95 10.97 -35.94
CA THR A 157 15.09 10.93 -36.84
C THR A 157 15.87 12.24 -36.80
N ASP A 158 17.10 12.24 -37.30
CA ASP A 158 17.88 13.44 -37.54
C ASP A 158 17.56 14.04 -38.93
N LEU A 159 18.13 15.22 -39.21
CA LEU A 159 17.93 15.91 -40.47
C LEU A 159 18.50 15.10 -41.65
N ASP A 160 19.66 14.46 -41.47
CA ASP A 160 20.34 13.75 -42.56
C ASP A 160 19.52 12.52 -43.02
N SER A 161 18.82 11.88 -42.08
CA SER A 161 17.98 10.70 -42.34
C SER A 161 16.52 11.05 -42.63
N LEU A 162 16.12 12.33 -42.48
CA LEU A 162 14.73 12.77 -42.57
C LEU A 162 14.07 12.35 -43.89
N LYS A 163 14.74 12.61 -45.03
CA LYS A 163 14.20 12.31 -46.37
C LYS A 163 13.94 10.80 -46.54
N GLN A 164 14.88 9.97 -46.08
CA GLN A 164 14.75 8.51 -46.20
C GLN A 164 13.61 7.99 -45.31
N TYR A 165 13.56 8.51 -44.08
CA TYR A 165 12.54 8.14 -43.15
C TYR A 165 11.14 8.55 -43.62
N LEU A 166 11.02 9.75 -44.16
CA LEU A 166 9.78 10.26 -44.73
C LEU A 166 9.26 9.38 -45.85
N ALA A 167 10.12 9.02 -46.82
CA ALA A 167 9.77 8.12 -47.91
C ALA A 167 9.30 6.73 -47.42
N MET A 168 9.91 6.23 -46.34
CA MET A 168 9.48 4.99 -45.71
C MET A 168 8.10 5.13 -45.05
N VAL A 169 7.84 6.23 -44.34
CA VAL A 169 6.54 6.50 -43.71
C VAL A 169 5.44 6.66 -44.73
N GLU A 170 5.67 7.45 -45.81
CA GLU A 170 4.74 7.66 -46.90
C GLU A 170 4.39 6.33 -47.61
N SER A 171 5.35 5.43 -47.71
CA SER A 171 5.10 4.09 -48.28
C SER A 171 4.24 3.19 -47.41
N ARG A 172 4.28 3.41 -46.11
CA ARG A 172 3.56 2.59 -45.10
C ARG A 172 2.17 3.13 -44.77
N TYR A 173 2.02 4.44 -44.68
CA TYR A 173 0.76 5.09 -44.32
C TYR A 173 0.08 5.68 -45.55
N ILE A 174 -1.07 5.14 -45.92
CA ILE A 174 -1.88 5.66 -47.05
C ILE A 174 -2.42 7.04 -46.63
N ASN A 175 -2.19 8.06 -47.48
CA ASN A 175 -2.60 9.46 -47.23
C ASN A 175 -1.93 10.07 -45.95
N PHE A 176 -0.61 9.90 -45.83
CA PHE A 176 0.14 10.54 -44.77
C PHE A 176 0.18 12.06 -44.97
N GLU A 177 -0.67 12.78 -44.23
CA GLU A 177 -0.77 14.26 -44.24
C GLU A 177 -0.48 14.82 -42.86
N PRO A 178 0.79 14.92 -42.46
CA PRO A 178 1.14 15.40 -41.14
C PRO A 178 1.07 16.93 -41.04
N ASN A 179 0.71 17.41 -39.84
CA ASN A 179 0.97 18.79 -39.46
C ASN A 179 2.43 18.95 -39.04
N VAL A 180 3.16 19.81 -39.69
CA VAL A 180 4.59 20.09 -39.41
C VAL A 180 4.71 21.25 -38.46
N TYR A 181 5.49 21.09 -37.42
CA TYR A 181 5.80 22.12 -36.41
C TYR A 181 7.31 22.35 -36.39
N SER A 182 7.76 23.49 -36.92
CA SER A 182 9.17 23.82 -37.03
C SER A 182 9.43 25.30 -36.81
N SER A 183 10.64 25.63 -36.40
CA SER A 183 11.10 27.01 -36.20
C SER A 183 11.36 27.74 -37.53
N LYS A 184 11.65 26.99 -38.60
CA LYS A 184 11.95 27.50 -39.94
C LYS A 184 11.38 26.53 -40.97
N PRO A 185 11.03 27.03 -42.16
CA PRO A 185 10.65 26.15 -43.27
C PRO A 185 11.78 25.16 -43.61
N ILE A 186 11.40 23.88 -43.76
CA ILE A 186 12.33 22.79 -44.04
C ILE A 186 11.99 22.26 -45.41
N LYS A 187 12.97 22.28 -46.29
CA LYS A 187 12.80 21.94 -47.72
C LYS A 187 12.25 20.55 -47.95
N GLU A 188 12.66 19.60 -47.11
CA GLU A 188 12.20 18.21 -47.18
C GLU A 188 10.71 18.04 -46.79
N LEU A 189 10.11 19.07 -46.16
CA LEU A 189 8.73 19.10 -45.68
C LEU A 189 7.86 20.15 -46.36
N ASP A 190 8.31 20.74 -47.48
CA ASP A 190 7.59 21.82 -48.19
C ASP A 190 6.21 21.42 -48.70
N GLY A 191 5.93 20.12 -48.85
CA GLY A 191 4.64 19.60 -49.29
C GLY A 191 3.57 19.54 -48.23
N TYR A 192 3.89 19.80 -46.97
CA TYR A 192 2.99 19.63 -45.82
C TYR A 192 2.55 20.93 -45.19
N ASN A 193 1.47 20.87 -44.40
CA ASN A 193 0.96 22.03 -43.65
C ASN A 193 1.95 22.43 -42.54
N GLN A 194 2.57 23.57 -42.68
CA GLN A 194 3.59 24.09 -41.75
C GLN A 194 2.96 25.01 -40.72
N ASN A 195 3.26 24.76 -39.46
CA ASN A 195 2.81 25.52 -38.30
C ASN A 195 4.00 26.03 -37.50
N GLU A 196 3.75 27.01 -36.62
CA GLU A 196 4.76 27.49 -35.68
C GLU A 196 5.19 26.35 -34.73
N ASN A 197 6.48 26.37 -34.38
CA ASN A 197 7.05 25.34 -33.52
C ASN A 197 6.41 25.34 -32.14
N ILE A 198 6.28 24.15 -31.57
CA ILE A 198 5.66 23.95 -30.27
C ILE A 198 6.61 24.40 -29.16
N SER A 199 6.07 25.12 -28.22
CA SER A 199 6.76 25.50 -27.01
C SER A 199 6.69 24.36 -25.99
N ILE A 200 7.81 24.06 -25.31
CA ILE A 200 7.83 23.10 -24.18
C ILE A 200 6.86 23.55 -23.08
N ALA A 201 6.61 24.86 -22.94
CA ALA A 201 5.63 25.37 -21.99
C ALA A 201 4.22 24.84 -22.27
N ASN A 202 3.81 24.80 -23.55
CA ASN A 202 2.52 24.26 -23.94
C ASN A 202 2.45 22.76 -23.64
N PHE A 203 3.50 22.02 -24.01
CA PHE A 203 3.60 20.59 -23.65
C PHE A 203 3.42 20.36 -22.16
N VAL A 204 4.13 21.10 -21.30
CA VAL A 204 4.03 20.93 -19.86
C VAL A 204 2.65 21.34 -19.30
N GLN A 205 1.99 22.31 -19.91
CA GLN A 205 0.63 22.73 -19.52
C GLN A 205 -0.44 21.72 -19.95
N GLU A 206 -0.25 21.07 -21.08
CA GLU A 206 -1.16 20.03 -21.58
C GLU A 206 -0.95 18.68 -20.89
N ILE A 207 0.19 18.50 -20.23
CA ILE A 207 0.47 17.29 -19.43
C ILE A 207 -0.37 17.28 -18.17
N ASN A 208 -1.50 16.61 -18.21
CA ASN A 208 -2.12 16.06 -17.03
C ASN A 208 -1.24 14.94 -16.44
N ASP A 209 -1.45 14.55 -15.17
CA ASP A 209 -0.67 13.49 -14.48
C ASP A 209 -0.72 12.10 -15.16
N ASP A 210 -1.39 11.98 -16.30
CA ASP A 210 -1.69 10.75 -17.06
C ASP A 210 -0.69 10.44 -18.19
N LEU A 211 0.48 11.09 -18.22
CA LEU A 211 1.53 10.69 -19.16
C LEU A 211 1.97 9.25 -18.91
N PRO A 212 2.04 8.44 -19.97
CA PRO A 212 2.60 7.10 -19.87
C PRO A 212 4.07 7.20 -19.44
N SER A 213 4.41 6.67 -18.27
CA SER A 213 5.79 6.63 -17.82
C SER A 213 6.33 5.21 -17.88
N ILE A 214 7.37 5.02 -18.67
CA ILE A 214 8.10 3.75 -18.72
C ILE A 214 9.15 3.62 -17.60
N PHE A 215 9.25 4.61 -16.71
CA PHE A 215 10.11 4.54 -15.53
C PHE A 215 9.62 3.46 -14.55
N LYS A 216 10.53 2.58 -14.14
CA LYS A 216 10.29 1.57 -13.10
C LYS A 216 11.07 1.92 -11.85
N PHE A 217 10.37 2.06 -10.73
CA PHE A 217 11.04 2.24 -9.45
C PHE A 217 11.70 0.94 -9.02
N GLU A 218 13.00 0.96 -8.78
CA GLU A 218 13.77 -0.17 -8.28
C GLU A 218 13.78 -0.17 -6.76
N PHE A 219 13.18 -1.19 -6.15
CA PHE A 219 13.14 -1.37 -4.71
C PHE A 219 14.55 -1.73 -4.19
N SER A 220 15.29 -0.73 -3.77
CA SER A 220 16.51 -0.87 -2.98
C SER A 220 16.42 0.02 -1.74
N MET A 221 17.08 -0.36 -0.66
CA MET A 221 17.10 0.46 0.56
C MET A 221 17.59 1.89 0.27
N GLN A 222 18.60 2.03 -0.58
CA GLN A 222 19.14 3.32 -0.96
C GLN A 222 18.13 4.18 -1.75
N ASN A 223 17.41 3.58 -2.72
CA ASN A 223 16.41 4.28 -3.50
C ASN A 223 15.20 4.69 -2.63
N ILE A 224 14.79 3.81 -1.71
CA ILE A 224 13.74 4.12 -0.74
C ILE A 224 14.15 5.31 0.13
N PHE A 225 15.35 5.31 0.70
CA PHE A 225 15.83 6.43 1.52
C PHE A 225 15.95 7.73 0.71
N ASN A 226 16.42 7.65 -0.53
CA ASN A 226 16.48 8.82 -1.42
C ASN A 226 15.10 9.41 -1.71
N LYS A 227 14.06 8.59 -1.82
CA LYS A 227 12.68 9.04 -2.11
C LYS A 227 11.92 9.51 -0.86
N LEU A 228 12.18 8.95 0.31
CA LEU A 228 11.41 9.24 1.54
C LEU A 228 11.88 10.51 2.27
N ASN A 229 12.96 11.15 1.84
CA ASN A 229 13.46 12.39 2.46
C ASN A 229 13.56 12.36 4.00
N PHE A 230 13.90 11.19 4.56
CA PHE A 230 14.11 11.07 5.99
C PHE A 230 15.33 11.88 6.44
N SER A 231 15.13 12.73 7.43
CA SER A 231 16.26 13.28 8.18
C SER A 231 16.97 12.14 8.93
N LYS A 232 18.26 12.33 9.25
CA LYS A 232 19.00 11.33 10.05
C LYS A 232 18.31 11.03 11.38
N ILE A 233 17.67 12.04 11.99
CA ILE A 233 16.96 11.92 13.26
C ILE A 233 15.73 11.01 13.11
N GLU A 234 14.94 11.20 12.06
CA GLU A 234 13.76 10.38 11.76
C GLU A 234 14.16 8.92 11.48
N LEU A 235 15.27 8.71 10.76
CA LEU A 235 15.80 7.38 10.52
C LEU A 235 16.17 6.67 11.84
N TYR A 236 16.89 7.36 12.75
CA TYR A 236 17.22 6.81 14.06
C TYR A 236 15.97 6.55 14.90
N ALA A 237 14.97 7.43 14.84
CA ALA A 237 13.69 7.22 15.53
C ALA A 237 12.96 5.97 15.01
N CYS A 238 12.90 5.78 13.70
CA CYS A 238 12.31 4.57 13.08
C CYS A 238 13.05 3.29 13.50
N ILE A 239 14.38 3.30 13.48
CA ILE A 239 15.20 2.15 13.92
C ILE A 239 14.95 1.83 15.40
N LEU A 240 14.87 2.86 16.24
CA LEU A 240 14.62 2.71 17.68
C LEU A 240 13.21 2.17 17.95
N LEU A 241 12.19 2.63 17.21
CA LEU A 241 10.83 2.11 17.28
C LEU A 241 10.76 0.65 16.85
N LEU A 242 11.42 0.27 15.77
CA LEU A 242 11.49 -1.12 15.31
C LEU A 242 12.21 -2.02 16.35
N ALA A 243 13.35 -1.56 16.87
CA ALA A 243 14.08 -2.29 17.90
C ALA A 243 13.25 -2.45 19.17
N SER A 244 12.53 -1.41 19.61
CA SER A 244 11.66 -1.48 20.78
C SER A 244 10.47 -2.41 20.57
N SER A 245 9.83 -2.38 19.39
CA SER A 245 8.69 -3.27 19.08
C SER A 245 9.08 -4.75 19.06
N ILE A 246 10.31 -5.07 18.63
CA ILE A 246 10.83 -6.44 18.66
C ILE A 246 11.26 -6.85 20.08
N SER A 247 11.91 -5.95 20.83
CA SER A 247 12.45 -6.27 22.17
C SER A 247 11.38 -6.29 23.26
N LEU A 248 10.32 -5.47 23.15
CA LEU A 248 9.30 -5.34 24.18
C LEU A 248 8.63 -6.67 24.55
N PRO A 249 8.19 -7.54 23.63
CA PRO A 249 7.60 -8.84 23.98
C PRO A 249 8.56 -9.72 24.78
N TYR A 250 9.86 -9.67 24.48
CA TYR A 250 10.86 -10.48 25.19
C TYR A 250 11.07 -9.96 26.61
N VAL A 251 11.12 -8.64 26.80
CA VAL A 251 11.24 -8.01 28.14
C VAL A 251 10.01 -8.31 28.97
N LEU A 252 8.81 -8.16 28.41
CA LEU A 252 7.55 -8.46 29.12
C LEU A 252 7.46 -9.94 29.49
N ASN A 253 7.84 -10.85 28.59
CA ASN A 253 7.85 -12.27 28.87
C ASN A 253 8.85 -12.63 30.01
N ALA A 254 10.04 -12.01 29.98
CA ALA A 254 11.02 -12.21 31.05
C ALA A 254 10.51 -11.68 32.42
N GLN A 255 9.82 -10.53 32.46
CA GLN A 255 9.19 -10.00 33.66
C GLN A 255 8.05 -10.91 34.15
N ASN A 256 7.16 -11.34 33.25
CA ASN A 256 6.08 -12.26 33.61
C ASN A 256 6.62 -13.58 34.18
N ASN A 257 7.65 -14.15 33.56
CA ASN A 257 8.27 -15.39 34.06
C ASN A 257 8.90 -15.21 35.46
N LYS A 258 9.47 -14.02 35.73
CA LYS A 258 9.98 -13.69 37.05
C LYS A 258 8.85 -13.59 38.08
N GLN A 259 7.75 -12.95 37.75
CA GLN A 259 6.56 -12.84 38.62
C GLN A 259 5.95 -14.22 38.88
N ILE A 260 5.79 -15.06 37.85
CA ILE A 260 5.28 -16.42 37.98
C ILE A 260 6.13 -17.20 38.98
N LYS A 261 7.47 -17.18 38.85
CA LYS A 261 8.36 -17.86 39.81
C LYS A 261 8.23 -17.33 41.24
N THR A 262 8.01 -16.03 41.39
CA THR A 262 7.76 -15.41 42.73
C THR A 262 6.47 -15.95 43.33
N TYR A 263 5.38 -15.93 42.56
CA TYR A 263 4.10 -16.48 43.02
C TYR A 263 4.17 -17.98 43.29
N GLU A 264 4.82 -18.77 42.46
CA GLU A 264 5.03 -20.21 42.72
C GLU A 264 5.78 -20.42 44.05
N THR A 265 6.77 -19.59 44.32
CA THR A 265 7.55 -19.66 45.59
C THR A 265 6.68 -19.27 46.79
N GLU A 266 5.88 -18.23 46.67
CA GLU A 266 4.96 -17.78 47.74
C GLU A 266 3.89 -18.85 48.02
N ILE A 267 3.27 -19.39 46.99
CA ILE A 267 2.31 -20.47 47.09
C ILE A 267 2.96 -21.68 47.80
N PHE A 268 4.16 -22.07 47.37
CA PHE A 268 4.88 -23.16 47.99
C PHE A 268 5.15 -22.91 49.50
N ASN A 269 5.53 -21.69 49.85
CA ASN A 269 5.80 -21.31 51.23
C ASN A 269 4.54 -21.36 52.08
N ILE A 270 3.39 -20.89 51.57
CA ILE A 270 2.09 -20.99 52.23
C ILE A 270 1.73 -22.46 52.47
N PHE A 271 1.85 -23.30 51.46
CA PHE A 271 1.57 -24.75 51.61
C PHE A 271 2.48 -25.40 52.65
N LYS A 272 3.76 -25.03 52.72
CA LYS A 272 4.73 -25.53 53.69
C LYS A 272 4.42 -25.11 55.10
N MET A 273 3.69 -23.99 55.31
CA MET A 273 3.21 -23.57 56.62
C MET A 273 2.04 -24.47 57.08
N ILE A 274 1.21 -24.95 56.13
CA ILE A 274 0.08 -25.82 56.41
C ILE A 274 0.53 -27.28 56.60
N ASP A 275 1.33 -27.77 55.65
CA ASP A 275 1.94 -29.11 55.73
C ASP A 275 3.43 -29.06 55.49
N LYS A 276 4.20 -29.34 56.58
CA LYS A 276 5.68 -29.31 56.56
C LYS A 276 6.32 -30.35 55.64
N ASN A 277 5.56 -31.38 55.25
CA ASN A 277 6.03 -32.48 54.40
C ASN A 277 5.80 -32.23 52.93
N THR A 278 5.15 -31.13 52.57
CA THR A 278 4.88 -30.78 51.17
C THR A 278 6.16 -30.60 50.38
N LYS A 279 6.39 -31.45 49.35
CA LYS A 279 7.58 -31.43 48.48
C LYS A 279 7.30 -30.65 47.19
N ARG A 280 6.07 -30.57 46.72
CA ARG A 280 5.68 -29.92 45.48
C ARG A 280 4.21 -29.52 45.51
N VAL A 281 3.90 -28.34 45.01
CA VAL A 281 2.52 -27.87 44.81
C VAL A 281 2.25 -27.86 43.30
N VAL A 282 1.32 -28.68 42.83
CA VAL A 282 0.95 -28.83 41.41
C VAL A 282 -0.42 -28.25 41.14
N THR A 283 -1.40 -28.62 41.98
CA THR A 283 -2.78 -28.16 41.91
C THR A 283 -3.21 -27.66 43.29
N PRO A 284 -2.97 -26.38 43.60
CA PRO A 284 -3.17 -25.83 44.96
C PRO A 284 -4.55 -26.15 45.55
N LYS A 285 -5.62 -25.95 44.75
CA LYS A 285 -7.00 -26.20 45.21
C LYS A 285 -7.20 -27.67 45.66
N VAL A 286 -6.84 -28.62 44.80
CA VAL A 286 -7.01 -30.05 45.10
C VAL A 286 -6.18 -30.49 46.29
N GLN A 287 -4.96 -29.97 46.45
CA GLN A 287 -4.09 -30.29 47.57
C GLN A 287 -4.62 -29.73 48.88
N ILE A 288 -5.23 -28.53 48.89
CA ILE A 288 -5.90 -27.97 50.08
C ILE A 288 -7.11 -28.84 50.44
N ASP A 289 -7.93 -29.22 49.50
CA ASP A 289 -9.14 -30.07 49.75
C ASP A 289 -8.70 -31.41 50.37
N GLN A 290 -7.65 -32.04 49.86
CA GLN A 290 -7.07 -33.25 50.46
C GLN A 290 -6.53 -33.07 51.87
N LEU A 291 -5.92 -31.92 52.17
CA LEU A 291 -5.42 -31.61 53.52
C LEU A 291 -6.56 -31.39 54.48
N ILE A 292 -7.64 -30.74 54.06
CA ILE A 292 -8.88 -30.55 54.87
C ILE A 292 -9.53 -31.91 55.20
N GLU A 293 -9.59 -32.82 54.23
CA GLU A 293 -10.13 -34.17 54.45
C GLU A 293 -9.33 -35.02 55.47
N GLN A 294 -8.02 -34.72 55.63
CA GLN A 294 -7.13 -35.44 56.56
C GLN A 294 -7.21 -34.94 58.00
N ILE A 295 -7.88 -33.83 58.30
CA ILE A 295 -8.06 -33.30 59.64
C ILE A 295 -9.07 -34.16 60.42
N PRO A 296 -8.70 -34.88 61.50
CA PRO A 296 -9.63 -35.67 62.27
C PRO A 296 -10.68 -34.77 62.93
N GLY A 297 -11.93 -34.94 62.58
CA GLY A 297 -13.04 -34.15 63.12
C GLY A 297 -13.59 -33.08 62.15
N SER A 298 -13.04 -32.91 61.01
CA SER A 298 -13.67 -32.21 59.91
C SER A 298 -14.73 -33.14 59.32
N SER A 299 -15.75 -33.49 60.08
CA SER A 299 -17.02 -33.95 59.48
C SER A 299 -17.40 -32.86 58.51
N LYS A 300 -17.54 -33.28 57.25
CA LYS A 300 -18.00 -32.49 56.13
C LYS A 300 -18.95 -31.38 56.55
N ILE A 301 -18.43 -30.20 56.87
CA ILE A 301 -19.11 -29.00 56.55
C ILE A 301 -18.86 -28.92 55.03
N GLN A 302 -19.59 -29.73 54.26
CA GLN A 302 -19.94 -29.28 52.94
C GLN A 302 -20.61 -27.93 53.18
N PRO A 303 -20.06 -26.82 52.77
CA PRO A 303 -20.93 -25.74 52.48
C PRO A 303 -21.88 -26.40 51.45
N SER A 304 -23.15 -26.49 51.81
CA SER A 304 -24.21 -26.78 50.88
C SER A 304 -24.29 -25.58 49.92
N ARG A 305 -23.23 -25.37 49.21
CA ARG A 305 -23.20 -24.57 48.03
C ARG A 305 -23.82 -25.47 47.00
N ASP A 306 -25.06 -25.21 46.69
CA ASP A 306 -25.70 -25.75 45.53
C ASP A 306 -24.91 -25.26 44.33
N GLU A 307 -23.81 -25.97 44.02
CA GLU A 307 -22.88 -25.61 42.93
C GLU A 307 -23.66 -25.49 41.62
N SER A 308 -24.78 -26.22 41.49
CA SER A 308 -25.63 -26.13 40.30
C SER A 308 -26.26 -24.73 40.10
N LYS A 309 -26.66 -24.06 41.15
CA LYS A 309 -27.31 -22.73 41.05
C LYS A 309 -26.31 -21.62 40.73
N PHE A 310 -25.10 -21.71 41.28
CA PHE A 310 -24.04 -20.77 40.91
C PHE A 310 -23.54 -20.98 39.51
N ASP A 311 -23.47 -22.19 39.02
CA ASP A 311 -23.11 -22.49 37.64
C ASP A 311 -24.17 -21.99 36.65
N ASN A 312 -25.47 -22.15 37.02
CA ASN A 312 -26.57 -21.62 36.22
C ASN A 312 -26.59 -20.10 36.18
N PHE A 313 -26.33 -19.44 37.32
CA PHE A 313 -26.18 -17.99 37.38
C PHE A 313 -24.97 -17.49 36.58
N SER A 314 -23.85 -18.17 36.67
CA SER A 314 -22.65 -17.87 35.88
C SER A 314 -22.90 -18.05 34.39
N PHE A 315 -23.64 -19.07 33.99
CA PHE A 315 -24.03 -19.26 32.60
C PHE A 315 -24.96 -18.14 32.10
N MET A 316 -25.93 -17.72 32.90
CA MET A 316 -26.84 -16.61 32.59
C MET A 316 -26.06 -15.29 32.40
N ILE A 317 -25.09 -14.99 33.27
CA ILE A 317 -24.21 -13.84 33.13
C ILE A 317 -23.43 -13.91 31.80
N SER A 318 -22.91 -15.08 31.44
CA SER A 318 -22.13 -15.25 30.21
C SER A 318 -22.92 -14.94 28.93
N LEU A 319 -24.24 -15.09 28.94
CA LEU A 319 -25.13 -14.74 27.83
C LEU A 319 -25.21 -13.20 27.61
N GLY A 320 -25.00 -12.42 28.67
CA GLY A 320 -25.09 -10.95 28.65
C GLY A 320 -23.80 -10.23 28.99
N GLU A 321 -22.68 -10.93 29.17
CA GLU A 321 -21.43 -10.39 29.73
C GLU A 321 -20.97 -9.04 29.06
N LYS A 322 -21.14 -8.94 27.77
CA LYS A 322 -20.79 -7.75 27.00
C LYS A 322 -21.64 -6.51 27.33
N TYR A 323 -22.82 -6.70 27.91
CA TYR A 323 -23.82 -5.66 28.15
C TYR A 323 -24.15 -5.51 29.62
N ILE A 324 -23.40 -6.16 30.52
CA ILE A 324 -23.47 -6.01 31.96
C ILE A 324 -22.38 -5.11 32.44
N ASP A 325 -22.74 -3.97 33.00
CA ASP A 325 -21.79 -2.95 33.47
C ASP A 325 -21.29 -3.24 34.89
N ALA A 326 -22.20 -3.68 35.75
CA ALA A 326 -21.89 -4.06 37.12
C ALA A 326 -22.76 -5.24 37.62
N ILE A 327 -22.21 -6.03 38.54
CA ILE A 327 -22.87 -7.11 39.24
C ILE A 327 -22.62 -6.93 40.73
N GLU A 328 -23.69 -6.79 41.50
CA GLU A 328 -23.64 -6.73 42.95
C GLU A 328 -24.36 -7.99 43.53
N ILE A 329 -23.66 -8.73 44.37
CA ILE A 329 -24.22 -9.97 44.98
C ILE A 329 -24.29 -9.79 46.47
N ASP A 330 -25.49 -9.84 47.04
CA ASP A 330 -25.73 -9.89 48.46
C ASP A 330 -25.92 -11.32 48.93
N PHE A 331 -24.88 -11.86 49.54
CA PHE A 331 -24.91 -13.25 50.05
C PHE A 331 -25.77 -13.42 51.28
N THR A 332 -26.16 -12.33 51.97
CA THR A 332 -27.03 -12.41 53.15
C THR A 332 -28.50 -12.55 52.80
N SER A 333 -28.93 -11.91 51.74
CA SER A 333 -30.28 -11.98 51.22
C SER A 333 -30.44 -12.96 50.05
N ASN A 334 -29.32 -13.59 49.58
CA ASN A 334 -29.29 -14.44 48.38
C ASN A 334 -29.82 -13.71 47.14
N GLN A 335 -29.44 -12.45 46.96
CA GLN A 335 -29.91 -11.64 45.84
C GLN A 335 -28.71 -11.16 45.00
N ALA A 336 -28.92 -11.01 43.70
CA ALA A 336 -27.97 -10.41 42.78
C ALA A 336 -28.64 -9.27 42.00
N THR A 337 -27.96 -8.14 41.92
CA THR A 337 -28.38 -7.01 41.09
C THR A 337 -27.45 -6.92 39.89
N LEU A 338 -28.01 -6.87 38.69
CA LEU A 338 -27.32 -6.74 37.42
C LEU A 338 -27.63 -5.38 36.79
N ASP A 339 -26.61 -4.58 36.54
CA ASP A 339 -26.73 -3.33 35.79
C ASP A 339 -26.53 -3.63 34.30
N LEU A 340 -27.58 -3.39 33.51
CA LEU A 340 -27.58 -3.63 32.05
C LEU A 340 -27.33 -2.35 31.29
N LEU A 341 -26.44 -2.38 30.30
CA LEU A 341 -26.14 -1.26 29.42
C LEU A 341 -26.32 -1.65 27.95
N LYS A 342 -27.39 -1.11 27.32
CA LYS A 342 -27.71 -1.32 25.89
C LYS A 342 -27.82 -2.80 25.47
N LEU A 343 -28.37 -3.64 26.31
CA LEU A 343 -28.62 -5.06 25.99
C LEU A 343 -29.70 -5.18 24.88
N PRO A 344 -29.44 -5.87 23.77
CA PRO A 344 -30.46 -6.11 22.75
C PRO A 344 -31.70 -6.80 23.30
N GLN A 345 -32.89 -6.36 22.93
CA GLN A 345 -34.16 -6.88 23.43
C GLN A 345 -34.33 -8.41 23.23
N ILE A 346 -33.73 -8.92 22.11
CA ILE A 346 -33.73 -10.38 21.83
C ILE A 346 -32.88 -11.12 22.86
N GLN A 347 -31.71 -10.60 23.24
CA GLN A 347 -30.87 -11.25 24.25
C GLN A 347 -31.49 -11.16 25.64
N TYR A 348 -32.17 -10.04 25.95
CA TYR A 348 -32.93 -9.95 27.19
C TYR A 348 -34.04 -11.02 27.29
N ALA A 349 -34.76 -11.24 26.19
CA ALA A 349 -35.79 -12.31 26.16
C ALA A 349 -35.16 -13.70 26.35
N VAL A 350 -33.97 -13.96 25.85
CA VAL A 350 -33.23 -15.20 26.08
C VAL A 350 -32.84 -15.33 27.56
N ILE A 351 -32.32 -14.27 28.16
CA ILE A 351 -31.98 -14.25 29.59
C ILE A 351 -33.24 -14.54 30.44
N LYS A 352 -34.34 -13.87 30.16
CA LYS A 352 -35.61 -14.07 30.88
C LYS A 352 -36.13 -15.52 30.79
N ASN A 353 -36.09 -16.10 29.59
CA ASN A 353 -36.48 -17.51 29.41
C ASN A 353 -35.50 -18.48 30.11
N THR A 354 -34.23 -18.13 30.21
CA THR A 354 -33.20 -18.91 30.89
C THR A 354 -33.44 -18.88 32.41
N VAL A 355 -33.79 -17.73 32.95
CA VAL A 355 -34.14 -17.54 34.36
C VAL A 355 -35.31 -18.46 34.77
N ASP A 356 -36.35 -18.48 33.94
CA ASP A 356 -37.51 -19.34 34.17
C ASP A 356 -37.16 -20.85 34.12
N THR A 357 -36.14 -21.21 33.33
CA THR A 357 -35.72 -22.62 33.17
C THR A 357 -34.86 -23.11 34.33
N PHE A 358 -34.16 -22.21 35.03
CA PHE A 358 -33.22 -22.57 36.08
C PHE A 358 -33.69 -22.25 37.51
N ASP A 359 -34.99 -22.07 37.74
CA ASP A 359 -35.60 -21.74 39.02
C ASP A 359 -34.97 -20.50 39.70
N ILE A 360 -34.61 -19.54 38.91
CA ILE A 360 -34.11 -18.25 39.35
C ILE A 360 -35.26 -17.24 39.24
N ASN A 361 -35.58 -16.51 40.29
CA ASN A 361 -36.68 -15.55 40.27
C ASN A 361 -36.16 -14.12 40.03
N ILE A 362 -36.74 -13.40 39.05
CA ILE A 362 -36.56 -11.95 38.94
C ILE A 362 -37.53 -11.29 39.93
N ILE A 363 -36.95 -10.57 40.92
CA ILE A 363 -37.73 -9.92 41.99
C ILE A 363 -38.16 -8.52 41.53
N ASP A 364 -37.30 -7.82 40.86
CA ASP A 364 -37.51 -6.44 40.45
C ASP A 364 -36.83 -6.12 39.11
N GLU A 365 -37.51 -5.36 38.25
CA GLU A 365 -37.02 -4.94 36.94
C GLU A 365 -37.22 -3.42 36.81
N ASP A 366 -36.17 -2.65 36.96
CA ASP A 366 -36.15 -1.21 36.63
C ASP A 366 -35.38 -0.98 35.32
N ILE A 367 -36.09 -1.20 34.20
CA ILE A 367 -35.51 -1.20 32.86
C ILE A 367 -36.16 -0.18 31.94
N ILE A 368 -35.36 0.48 31.11
CA ILE A 368 -35.79 1.40 30.07
C ILE A 368 -35.47 0.78 28.71
N THR A 369 -36.47 0.77 27.82
CA THR A 369 -36.31 0.25 26.47
C THR A 369 -36.27 1.39 25.48
N GLU A 370 -35.14 1.59 24.81
CA GLU A 370 -34.94 2.58 23.73
C GLU A 370 -34.31 1.89 22.50
N ASN A 371 -34.83 2.16 21.31
CA ASN A 371 -34.29 1.66 20.03
C ASN A 371 -34.01 0.15 19.96
N LYS A 372 -34.86 -0.67 20.60
CA LYS A 372 -34.69 -2.13 20.76
C LYS A 372 -33.51 -2.57 21.65
N GLU A 373 -32.99 -1.66 22.42
CA GLU A 373 -31.96 -1.88 23.44
C GLU A 373 -32.57 -1.64 24.83
N ILE A 374 -32.10 -2.40 25.81
CA ILE A 374 -32.55 -2.34 27.20
C ILE A 374 -31.40 -1.90 28.08
N SER A 375 -31.64 -0.93 28.92
CA SER A 375 -30.72 -0.45 29.95
C SER A 375 -31.42 -0.30 31.27
N GLY A 376 -30.76 -0.55 32.38
CA GLY A 376 -31.33 -0.45 33.73
C GLY A 376 -30.89 -1.59 34.61
N GLN A 377 -31.63 -1.80 35.72
CA GLN A 377 -31.27 -2.78 36.73
C GLN A 377 -32.24 -3.93 36.77
N ILE A 378 -31.73 -5.15 36.97
CA ILE A 378 -32.50 -6.35 37.23
C ILE A 378 -32.05 -6.93 38.55
N LYS A 379 -33.00 -7.17 39.46
CA LYS A 379 -32.75 -7.82 40.73
C LYS A 379 -33.25 -9.26 40.71
N ILE A 380 -32.37 -10.16 41.03
CA ILE A 380 -32.63 -11.62 40.93
C ILE A 380 -32.47 -12.23 42.31
N GLU A 381 -33.36 -13.11 42.66
CA GLU A 381 -33.27 -13.95 43.85
C GLU A 381 -32.73 -15.33 43.48
N LEU A 382 -31.67 -15.71 44.16
CA LEU A 382 -31.09 -17.05 44.08
C LEU A 382 -31.80 -17.92 45.13
N ASN A 383 -32.98 -18.48 44.76
CA ASN A 383 -33.79 -19.23 45.72
C ASN A 383 -33.02 -20.36 46.39
N ASN A 384 -33.06 -20.38 47.72
CA ASN A 384 -32.72 -21.51 48.55
C ASN A 384 -34.02 -22.28 48.88
N GLU A 385 -34.28 -23.41 48.24
CA GLU A 385 -35.09 -24.46 48.88
C GLU A 385 -34.16 -25.45 49.57
#